data_40bd36aa2a2c4aed51e1c0d42652e896
#
_entry.id   40bd36aa2a2c4aed51e1c0d42652e896
#
_cell.length_a   1.000
_cell.length_b   1.000
_cell.length_c   1.000
_cell.angle_alpha   90.00
_cell.angle_beta   90.00
_cell.angle_gamma   90.00
#
_symmetry.space_group_name_H-M   'P 1'
#
loop_
_entity.id
_entity.type
_entity.pdbx_description
1 polymer ?
#
loop_
_entity_poly.entity_id
_entity_poly.type
_entity_poly.pdbx_seq_one_letter_code
_entity_poly.pdbx_strand_id
1 'polypeptide(L)'
;MNEKQLEQMKSKKGFIAALDQSGGSTPKALRLYGIPEDKYNNDDEMFDLIHEMRTRIIKSPSFTGDKIIGAILFEKTIERKIDDKFTADYLWEEKGVVPFLKVDKGLQEEANGVQLMKDIPTLDELLKKGIEKHVFGTKMRSVIKSANEEGIKAIVAQQFDIAKKILSYDLVPIIEPEVDIHSADKEKCEEILKKEIFANLDKLDKYALYSKIRFYKSLPK
;
A
#
# COMPACT_ATOMS: atom_id res chain seq x y z
N MET A 1 14.19 2.63 11.56
CA MET A 1 13.42 1.42 11.12
C MET A 1 13.36 0.39 12.22
N ASN A 2 12.25 -0.31 12.40
CA ASN A 2 12.09 -1.38 13.40
C ASN A 2 12.63 -2.72 12.83
N GLU A 3 13.70 -3.24 13.43
CA GLU A 3 14.38 -4.47 12.95
C GLU A 3 13.51 -5.72 13.07
N LYS A 4 12.67 -5.83 14.11
CA LYS A 4 11.75 -6.97 14.29
C LYS A 4 10.67 -6.99 13.19
N GLN A 5 10.14 -5.82 12.83
CA GLN A 5 9.18 -5.70 11.72
C GLN A 5 9.85 -6.04 10.38
N LEU A 6 11.09 -5.57 10.17
CA LEU A 6 11.85 -5.90 8.96
C LEU A 6 12.10 -7.41 8.84
N GLU A 7 12.52 -8.05 9.92
CA GLU A 7 12.75 -9.50 9.94
C GLU A 7 11.46 -10.28 9.67
N GLN A 8 10.33 -9.88 10.28
CA GLN A 8 9.03 -10.48 9.98
C GLN A 8 8.68 -10.38 8.50
N MET A 9 8.87 -9.20 7.89
CA MET A 9 8.58 -9.00 6.47
C MET A 9 9.53 -9.78 5.54
N LYS A 10 10.74 -10.10 5.97
CA LYS A 10 11.71 -10.88 5.20
C LYS A 10 11.45 -12.38 5.26
N SER A 11 11.19 -12.90 6.44
CA SER A 11 11.25 -14.34 6.71
C SER A 11 9.88 -14.99 6.90
N LYS A 12 8.88 -14.26 7.42
CA LYS A 12 7.60 -14.85 7.78
C LYS A 12 6.72 -15.10 6.54
N LYS A 13 6.10 -16.27 6.50
CA LYS A 13 5.10 -16.61 5.49
C LYS A 13 3.74 -16.07 5.90
N GLY A 14 3.00 -15.49 4.96
CA GLY A 14 1.68 -14.92 5.19
C GLY A 14 1.27 -13.97 4.09
N PHE A 15 0.24 -13.19 4.35
CA PHE A 15 -0.27 -12.19 3.42
C PHE A 15 -0.38 -10.80 4.08
N ILE A 16 -0.55 -9.77 3.25
CA ILE A 16 -0.76 -8.40 3.70
C ILE A 16 -2.24 -8.05 3.53
N ALA A 17 -2.90 -7.63 4.62
CA ALA A 17 -4.28 -7.19 4.58
C ALA A 17 -4.40 -5.78 4.00
N ALA A 18 -5.34 -5.58 3.07
CA ALA A 18 -5.63 -4.28 2.48
C ALA A 18 -6.78 -3.58 3.22
N LEU A 19 -6.43 -2.67 4.13
CA LEU A 19 -7.37 -1.84 4.89
C LEU A 19 -7.23 -0.36 4.51
N ASP A 20 -6.88 -0.09 3.25
CA ASP A 20 -6.46 1.21 2.74
C ASP A 20 -7.50 1.90 1.83
N GLN A 21 -8.78 1.53 1.93
CA GLN A 21 -9.84 2.21 1.21
C GLN A 21 -9.76 3.72 1.48
N SER A 22 -9.62 4.51 0.42
CA SER A 22 -9.54 5.97 0.47
C SER A 22 -10.90 6.62 0.18
N GLY A 23 -10.99 7.94 0.22
CA GLY A 23 -12.25 8.67 0.03
C GLY A 23 -13.10 8.18 -1.14
N GLY A 24 -12.49 7.90 -2.29
CA GLY A 24 -13.22 7.43 -3.47
C GLY A 24 -13.76 5.99 -3.38
N SER A 25 -13.17 5.12 -2.57
CA SER A 25 -13.57 3.71 -2.42
C SER A 25 -14.33 3.43 -1.10
N THR A 26 -14.29 4.34 -0.14
CA THR A 26 -14.91 4.17 1.18
C THR A 26 -16.44 4.04 1.10
N PRO A 27 -17.19 4.87 0.34
CA PRO A 27 -18.65 4.70 0.23
C PRO A 27 -19.05 3.32 -0.25
N LYS A 28 -18.36 2.80 -1.28
CA LYS A 28 -18.59 1.43 -1.77
C LYS A 28 -18.29 0.38 -0.71
N ALA A 29 -17.20 0.53 0.03
CA ALA A 29 -16.82 -0.41 1.08
C ALA A 29 -17.86 -0.43 2.22
N LEU A 30 -18.30 0.73 2.68
CA LEU A 30 -19.33 0.86 3.71
C LEU A 30 -20.66 0.25 3.26
N ARG A 31 -21.10 0.53 2.02
CA ARG A 31 -22.34 -0.04 1.48
C ARG A 31 -22.28 -1.57 1.42
N LEU A 32 -21.16 -2.15 0.99
CA LEU A 32 -20.96 -3.61 0.98
C LEU A 32 -20.92 -4.21 2.39
N TYR A 33 -20.55 -3.41 3.38
CA TYR A 33 -20.56 -3.78 4.80
C TYR A 33 -21.94 -3.57 5.45
N GLY A 34 -22.93 -3.10 4.71
CA GLY A 34 -24.30 -2.88 5.18
C GLY A 34 -24.57 -1.48 5.75
N ILE A 35 -23.69 -0.52 5.49
CA ILE A 35 -23.86 0.89 5.88
C ILE A 35 -24.11 1.72 4.61
N PRO A 36 -25.35 2.11 4.34
CA PRO A 36 -25.71 2.92 3.17
C PRO A 36 -25.26 4.39 3.34
N GLU A 37 -25.23 5.14 2.23
CA GLU A 37 -24.68 6.49 2.19
C GLU A 37 -25.51 7.53 2.96
N ASP A 38 -26.77 7.24 3.28
CA ASP A 38 -27.65 8.07 4.13
C ASP A 38 -27.31 8.00 5.64
N LYS A 39 -26.32 7.22 6.03
CA LYS A 39 -25.87 7.06 7.42
C LYS A 39 -24.76 8.01 7.83
N TYR A 40 -24.28 8.85 6.92
CA TYR A 40 -23.29 9.88 7.20
C TYR A 40 -23.56 11.13 6.36
N ASN A 41 -23.26 12.31 6.90
CA ASN A 41 -23.58 13.59 6.27
C ASN A 41 -22.35 14.29 5.67
N ASN A 42 -21.14 13.83 6.04
CA ASN A 42 -19.88 14.42 5.63
C ASN A 42 -18.75 13.39 5.65
N ASP A 43 -17.59 13.78 5.14
CA ASP A 43 -16.41 12.91 5.05
C ASP A 43 -15.89 12.46 6.42
N ASP A 44 -15.95 13.30 7.46
CA ASP A 44 -15.44 12.93 8.78
C ASP A 44 -16.29 11.81 9.39
N GLU A 45 -17.62 11.92 9.32
CA GLU A 45 -18.54 10.85 9.75
C GLU A 45 -18.33 9.56 8.93
N MET A 46 -18.14 9.69 7.61
CA MET A 46 -17.82 8.55 6.76
C MET A 46 -16.52 7.86 7.19
N PHE A 47 -15.46 8.66 7.50
CA PHE A 47 -14.18 8.10 7.95
C PHE A 47 -14.25 7.53 9.38
N ASP A 48 -15.14 8.00 10.23
CA ASP A 48 -15.38 7.38 11.53
C ASP A 48 -16.04 6.01 11.38
N LEU A 49 -17.07 5.89 10.54
CA LEU A 49 -17.72 4.60 10.25
C LEU A 49 -16.76 3.58 9.62
N ILE A 50 -15.93 4.00 8.67
CA ILE A 50 -14.95 3.09 8.08
C ILE A 50 -13.87 2.70 9.09
N HIS A 51 -13.52 3.58 10.02
CA HIS A 51 -12.60 3.25 11.11
C HIS A 51 -13.19 2.25 12.08
N GLU A 52 -14.48 2.38 12.44
CA GLU A 52 -15.17 1.36 13.24
C GLU A 52 -15.19 0.00 12.55
N MET A 53 -15.47 -0.05 11.25
CA MET A 53 -15.43 -1.29 10.46
C MET A 53 -14.03 -1.91 10.52
N ARG A 54 -12.99 -1.12 10.29
CA ARG A 54 -11.59 -1.58 10.37
C ARG A 54 -11.22 -2.06 11.76
N THR A 55 -11.66 -1.35 12.79
CA THR A 55 -11.44 -1.72 14.18
C THR A 55 -12.04 -3.09 14.49
N ARG A 56 -13.26 -3.39 14.04
CA ARG A 56 -13.88 -4.72 14.20
C ARG A 56 -13.07 -5.81 13.51
N ILE A 57 -12.58 -5.54 12.29
CA ILE A 57 -11.73 -6.48 11.55
C ILE A 57 -10.44 -6.74 12.32
N ILE A 58 -9.73 -5.67 12.72
CA ILE A 58 -8.43 -5.75 13.41
C ILE A 58 -8.58 -6.41 14.79
N LYS A 59 -9.64 -6.13 15.53
CA LYS A 59 -9.90 -6.74 16.86
C LYS A 59 -10.34 -8.19 16.78
N SER A 60 -10.74 -8.68 15.62
CA SER A 60 -11.13 -10.10 15.46
C SER A 60 -10.04 -11.04 16.00
N PRO A 61 -10.40 -12.11 16.74
CA PRO A 61 -9.44 -13.12 17.19
C PRO A 61 -8.67 -13.77 16.04
N SER A 62 -9.26 -13.85 14.85
CA SER A 62 -8.61 -14.42 13.65
C SER A 62 -7.62 -13.47 12.97
N PHE A 63 -7.64 -12.17 13.30
CA PHE A 63 -6.72 -11.19 12.76
C PHE A 63 -5.45 -11.17 13.59
N THR A 64 -4.51 -12.03 13.27
CA THR A 64 -3.25 -12.18 14.01
C THR A 64 -2.05 -12.26 13.07
N GLY A 65 -0.88 -11.92 13.60
CA GLY A 65 0.39 -12.02 12.90
C GLY A 65 0.78 -13.42 12.45
N ASP A 66 0.07 -14.48 12.83
CA ASP A 66 0.37 -15.86 12.39
C ASP A 66 0.20 -16.06 10.89
N LYS A 67 -0.78 -15.38 10.29
CA LYS A 67 -1.09 -15.45 8.86
C LYS A 67 -1.03 -14.08 8.19
N ILE A 68 -1.34 -13.01 8.92
CA ILE A 68 -1.37 -11.63 8.43
C ILE A 68 -0.07 -10.96 8.84
N ILE A 69 0.93 -10.96 7.95
CA ILE A 69 2.25 -10.41 8.27
C ILE A 69 2.31 -8.89 8.23
N GLY A 70 1.38 -8.23 7.55
CA GLY A 70 1.27 -6.78 7.47
C GLY A 70 -0.14 -6.33 7.14
N ALA A 71 -0.44 -5.05 7.36
CA ALA A 71 -1.68 -4.42 6.97
C ALA A 71 -1.42 -3.02 6.38
N ILE A 72 -2.11 -2.70 5.28
CA ILE A 72 -2.02 -1.39 4.64
C ILE A 72 -3.16 -0.53 5.17
N LEU A 73 -2.83 0.65 5.66
CA LEU A 73 -3.76 1.60 6.26
C LEU A 73 -3.87 2.87 5.39
N PHE A 74 -5.02 3.53 5.44
CA PHE A 74 -5.20 4.86 4.89
C PHE A 74 -4.77 5.94 5.89
N GLU A 75 -4.39 7.13 5.40
CA GLU A 75 -3.92 8.26 6.21
C GLU A 75 -4.87 8.57 7.37
N LYS A 76 -6.17 8.70 7.12
CA LYS A 76 -7.17 8.96 8.16
C LYS A 76 -7.28 7.85 9.23
N THR A 77 -6.82 6.65 8.92
CA THR A 77 -6.82 5.52 9.86
C THR A 77 -5.62 5.54 10.79
N ILE A 78 -4.43 5.93 10.31
CA ILE A 78 -3.24 6.03 11.17
C ILE A 78 -3.35 7.18 12.19
N GLU A 79 -4.18 8.19 11.90
CA GLU A 79 -4.46 9.31 12.80
C GLU A 79 -5.40 8.92 13.95
N ARG A 80 -6.14 7.81 13.79
CA ARG A 80 -7.15 7.33 14.76
C ARG A 80 -6.56 6.24 15.66
N LYS A 81 -7.26 6.00 16.76
CA LYS A 81 -6.89 5.01 17.77
C LYS A 81 -7.84 3.82 17.76
N ILE A 82 -7.29 2.67 18.13
CA ILE A 82 -8.03 1.47 18.55
C ILE A 82 -7.72 1.30 20.03
N ASP A 83 -8.75 1.30 20.85
CA ASP A 83 -8.63 1.50 22.30
C ASP A 83 -7.79 2.77 22.57
N ASP A 84 -6.76 2.77 23.36
CA ASP A 84 -5.95 3.95 23.64
C ASP A 84 -4.67 4.09 22.77
N LYS A 85 -4.43 3.15 21.84
CA LYS A 85 -3.24 3.10 20.97
C LYS A 85 -3.53 3.62 19.58
N PHE A 86 -2.58 4.29 18.93
CA PHE A 86 -2.68 4.54 17.49
C PHE A 86 -2.86 3.22 16.74
N THR A 87 -3.60 3.26 15.63
CA THR A 87 -3.92 2.04 14.87
C THR A 87 -2.69 1.24 14.46
N ALA A 88 -1.58 1.92 14.11
CA ALA A 88 -0.33 1.25 13.75
C ALA A 88 0.31 0.54 14.97
N ASP A 89 0.31 1.18 16.15
CA ASP A 89 0.82 0.58 17.38
C ASP A 89 -0.03 -0.61 17.80
N TYR A 90 -1.36 -0.50 17.73
CA TYR A 90 -2.27 -1.61 18.03
C TYR A 90 -2.01 -2.82 17.12
N LEU A 91 -1.85 -2.59 15.82
CA LEU A 91 -1.52 -3.66 14.88
C LEU A 91 -0.24 -4.39 15.25
N TRP A 92 0.81 -3.66 15.59
CA TRP A 92 2.09 -4.28 15.92
C TRP A 92 2.10 -4.93 17.31
N GLU A 93 1.69 -4.20 18.33
CA GLU A 93 1.82 -4.62 19.73
C GLU A 93 0.80 -5.69 20.14
N GLU A 94 -0.46 -5.57 19.67
CA GLU A 94 -1.54 -6.47 20.06
C GLU A 94 -1.76 -7.62 19.07
N LYS A 95 -1.43 -7.39 17.78
CA LYS A 95 -1.73 -8.36 16.72
C LYS A 95 -0.48 -8.95 16.06
N GLY A 96 0.71 -8.38 16.27
CA GLY A 96 1.93 -8.82 15.60
C GLY A 96 1.88 -8.60 14.08
N VAL A 97 1.16 -7.57 13.62
CA VAL A 97 0.94 -7.24 12.21
C VAL A 97 1.67 -5.96 11.85
N VAL A 98 2.52 -5.99 10.84
CA VAL A 98 3.35 -4.84 10.44
C VAL A 98 2.51 -3.78 9.73
N PRO A 99 2.48 -2.51 10.22
CA PRO A 99 1.67 -1.45 9.62
C PRO A 99 2.35 -0.78 8.43
N PHE A 100 1.60 -0.60 7.33
CA PHE A 100 1.98 0.17 6.15
C PHE A 100 0.99 1.31 5.89
N LEU A 101 1.47 2.40 5.31
CA LEU A 101 0.67 3.57 4.94
C LEU A 101 0.52 3.65 3.43
N LYS A 102 -0.73 3.74 2.94
CA LYS A 102 -1.01 4.10 1.54
C LYS A 102 -0.63 5.56 1.29
N VAL A 103 0.24 5.82 0.32
CA VAL A 103 0.72 7.16 0.00
C VAL A 103 0.22 7.71 -1.33
N ASP A 104 -0.22 6.87 -2.28
CA ASP A 104 -0.75 7.35 -3.56
C ASP A 104 -2.06 8.14 -3.37
N LYS A 105 -2.29 9.12 -4.23
CA LYS A 105 -3.47 10.00 -4.26
C LYS A 105 -4.43 9.67 -5.42
N GLY A 106 -4.40 8.42 -5.90
CA GLY A 106 -5.17 7.94 -7.03
C GLY A 106 -4.40 7.96 -8.34
N LEU A 107 -5.10 7.68 -9.44
CA LEU A 107 -4.52 7.46 -10.75
C LEU A 107 -4.78 8.66 -11.67
N GLN A 108 -3.85 8.90 -12.59
CA GLN A 108 -4.01 9.79 -13.73
C GLN A 108 -4.95 9.15 -14.77
N GLU A 109 -5.35 9.94 -15.77
CA GLU A 109 -6.01 9.41 -16.95
C GLU A 109 -5.12 8.38 -17.66
N GLU A 110 -5.76 7.44 -18.37
CA GLU A 110 -5.05 6.42 -19.12
C GLU A 110 -4.28 7.02 -20.29
N ALA A 111 -3.00 6.70 -20.39
CA ALA A 111 -2.15 7.04 -21.53
C ALA A 111 -1.16 5.89 -21.78
N ASN A 112 -0.88 5.58 -23.03
CA ASN A 112 0.05 4.50 -23.41
C ASN A 112 -0.27 3.16 -22.73
N GLY A 113 -1.57 2.84 -22.60
CA GLY A 113 -2.04 1.59 -21.99
C GLY A 113 -1.77 1.46 -20.48
N VAL A 114 -1.52 2.57 -19.79
CA VAL A 114 -1.25 2.58 -18.35
C VAL A 114 -1.91 3.79 -17.67
N GLN A 115 -2.07 3.68 -16.35
CA GLN A 115 -2.45 4.80 -15.49
C GLN A 115 -1.35 5.02 -14.44
N LEU A 116 -0.61 6.10 -14.58
CA LEU A 116 0.37 6.55 -13.59
C LEU A 116 -0.33 7.03 -12.31
N MET A 117 0.40 7.10 -11.21
CA MET A 117 -0.09 7.79 -10.02
C MET A 117 -0.18 9.29 -10.27
N LYS A 118 -1.17 9.93 -9.68
CA LYS A 118 -1.20 11.40 -9.55
C LYS A 118 -0.01 11.87 -8.73
N ASP A 119 0.40 13.11 -8.96
CA ASP A 119 1.44 13.75 -8.16
C ASP A 119 1.07 13.75 -6.67
N ILE A 120 2.08 13.59 -5.84
CA ILE A 120 1.94 13.57 -4.38
C ILE A 120 2.74 14.76 -3.80
N PRO A 121 2.25 15.98 -3.94
CA PRO A 121 3.01 17.18 -3.51
C PRO A 121 3.28 17.18 -2.00
N THR A 122 2.42 16.54 -1.22
CA THR A 122 2.54 16.42 0.24
C THR A 122 3.23 15.14 0.69
N LEU A 123 4.02 14.47 -0.18
CA LEU A 123 4.64 13.19 0.17
C LEU A 123 5.54 13.31 1.40
N ASP A 124 6.35 14.36 1.50
CA ASP A 124 7.26 14.55 2.64
C ASP A 124 6.51 14.68 3.98
N GLU A 125 5.40 15.43 3.97
CA GLU A 125 4.54 15.58 5.15
C GLU A 125 3.89 14.27 5.55
N LEU A 126 3.41 13.52 4.56
CA LEU A 126 2.78 12.22 4.76
C LEU A 126 3.77 11.18 5.32
N LEU A 127 5.01 11.18 4.82
CA LEU A 127 6.07 10.30 5.33
C LEU A 127 6.46 10.65 6.77
N LYS A 128 6.61 11.94 7.11
CA LYS A 128 6.85 12.39 8.48
C LYS A 128 5.72 11.97 9.42
N LYS A 129 4.47 12.20 9.01
CA LYS A 129 3.29 11.74 9.77
C LYS A 129 3.31 10.21 9.97
N GLY A 130 3.65 9.44 8.92
CA GLY A 130 3.80 7.99 9.03
C GLY A 130 4.83 7.58 10.07
N ILE A 131 5.97 8.26 10.13
CA ILE A 131 7.02 8.03 11.13
C ILE A 131 6.50 8.36 12.54
N GLU A 132 5.84 9.50 12.72
CA GLU A 132 5.24 9.92 14.01
C GLU A 132 4.16 8.94 14.52
N LYS A 133 3.49 8.25 13.61
CA LYS A 133 2.48 7.23 13.92
C LYS A 133 3.02 5.81 13.86
N HIS A 134 4.34 5.65 13.85
CA HIS A 134 5.08 4.39 13.93
C HIS A 134 4.75 3.38 12.81
N VAL A 135 4.37 3.84 11.61
CA VAL A 135 4.25 2.94 10.47
C VAL A 135 5.64 2.44 10.03
N PHE A 136 5.70 1.20 9.60
CA PHE A 136 6.95 0.58 9.16
C PHE A 136 7.32 0.96 7.72
N GLY A 137 6.33 1.15 6.88
CA GLY A 137 6.55 1.39 5.47
C GLY A 137 5.33 1.96 4.77
N THR A 138 5.39 1.99 3.47
CA THR A 138 4.36 2.60 2.63
C THR A 138 3.91 1.66 1.52
N LYS A 139 2.76 1.99 0.89
CA LYS A 139 2.26 1.32 -0.31
C LYS A 139 1.77 2.35 -1.31
N MET A 140 2.05 2.13 -2.58
CA MET A 140 1.59 2.97 -3.69
C MET A 140 1.20 2.08 -4.88
N ARG A 141 0.18 2.52 -5.64
CA ARG A 141 -0.40 1.74 -6.74
C ARG A 141 -0.50 2.54 -8.03
N SER A 142 -0.11 1.92 -9.13
CA SER A 142 -0.40 2.31 -10.50
C SER A 142 -0.98 1.13 -11.28
N VAL A 143 -1.58 1.34 -12.46
CA VAL A 143 -2.29 0.29 -13.19
C VAL A 143 -1.80 0.18 -14.63
N ILE A 144 -1.55 -1.06 -15.07
CA ILE A 144 -1.20 -1.44 -16.43
C ILE A 144 -2.45 -2.05 -17.08
N LYS A 145 -2.92 -1.46 -18.18
CA LYS A 145 -4.11 -1.87 -18.92
C LYS A 145 -3.80 -2.73 -20.13
N SER A 146 -2.66 -2.47 -20.79
CA SER A 146 -2.21 -3.19 -21.99
C SER A 146 -0.69 -3.26 -22.06
N ALA A 147 -0.16 -4.16 -22.90
CA ALA A 147 1.27 -4.42 -23.06
C ALA A 147 1.99 -3.35 -23.89
N ASN A 148 1.99 -2.12 -23.41
CA ASN A 148 2.74 -1.01 -23.97
C ASN A 148 4.08 -0.86 -23.23
N GLU A 149 5.20 -1.05 -23.94
CA GLU A 149 6.53 -1.03 -23.33
C GLU A 149 6.88 0.33 -22.73
N GLU A 150 6.55 1.43 -23.41
CA GLU A 150 6.83 2.80 -22.91
C GLU A 150 6.01 3.12 -21.67
N GLY A 151 4.72 2.76 -21.68
CA GLY A 151 3.82 2.95 -20.54
C GLY A 151 4.26 2.16 -19.31
N ILE A 152 4.59 0.86 -19.47
CA ILE A 152 5.06 0.02 -18.38
C ILE A 152 6.39 0.52 -17.83
N LYS A 153 7.32 0.94 -18.69
CA LYS A 153 8.58 1.54 -18.28
C LYS A 153 8.36 2.84 -17.49
N ALA A 154 7.42 3.69 -17.91
CA ALA A 154 7.08 4.91 -17.19
C ALA A 154 6.51 4.63 -15.78
N ILE A 155 5.62 3.63 -15.64
CA ILE A 155 5.09 3.18 -14.35
C ILE A 155 6.23 2.74 -13.41
N VAL A 156 7.11 1.88 -13.90
CA VAL A 156 8.20 1.35 -13.09
C VAL A 156 9.14 2.48 -12.67
N ALA A 157 9.50 3.38 -13.59
CA ALA A 157 10.35 4.53 -13.29
C ALA A 157 9.71 5.42 -12.20
N GLN A 158 8.43 5.81 -12.35
CA GLN A 158 7.73 6.62 -11.35
C GLN A 158 7.74 5.97 -9.97
N GLN A 159 7.40 4.68 -9.89
CA GLN A 159 7.35 3.99 -8.59
C GLN A 159 8.74 3.85 -7.95
N PHE A 160 9.77 3.59 -8.74
CA PHE A 160 11.14 3.50 -8.22
C PHE A 160 11.68 4.85 -7.75
N ASP A 161 11.35 5.95 -8.42
CA ASP A 161 11.78 7.30 -7.99
C ASP A 161 11.11 7.71 -6.67
N ILE A 162 9.82 7.43 -6.52
CA ILE A 162 9.10 7.63 -5.25
C ILE A 162 9.64 6.69 -4.17
N ALA A 163 9.93 5.44 -4.51
CA ALA A 163 10.51 4.46 -3.57
C ALA A 163 11.86 4.92 -3.01
N LYS A 164 12.75 5.48 -3.84
CA LYS A 164 14.02 6.07 -3.38
C LYS A 164 13.79 7.16 -2.34
N LYS A 165 12.80 8.04 -2.58
CA LYS A 165 12.43 9.08 -1.63
C LYS A 165 11.90 8.49 -0.32
N ILE A 166 11.02 7.50 -0.37
CA ILE A 166 10.50 6.81 0.81
C ILE A 166 11.63 6.17 1.64
N LEU A 167 12.59 5.53 0.97
CA LEU A 167 13.75 4.93 1.60
C LEU A 167 14.63 5.96 2.30
N SER A 168 14.73 7.20 1.80
CA SER A 168 15.48 8.27 2.46
C SER A 168 14.86 8.69 3.81
N TYR A 169 13.60 8.36 4.06
CA TYR A 169 12.91 8.50 5.34
C TYR A 169 12.99 7.26 6.24
N ASP A 170 13.82 6.28 5.89
CA ASP A 170 13.97 5.01 6.59
C ASP A 170 12.66 4.19 6.69
N LEU A 171 11.76 4.35 5.72
CA LEU A 171 10.54 3.58 5.53
C LEU A 171 10.69 2.56 4.40
N VAL A 172 9.99 1.44 4.48
CA VAL A 172 10.02 0.38 3.46
C VAL A 172 8.90 0.57 2.43
N PRO A 173 9.20 0.86 1.15
CA PRO A 173 8.18 0.99 0.12
C PRO A 173 7.67 -0.37 -0.35
N ILE A 174 6.35 -0.53 -0.45
CA ILE A 174 5.69 -1.53 -1.28
C ILE A 174 5.40 -0.88 -2.63
N ILE A 175 5.98 -1.43 -3.68
CA ILE A 175 5.76 -1.06 -5.08
C ILE A 175 4.63 -1.95 -5.63
N GLU A 176 3.55 -1.34 -6.12
CA GLU A 176 2.41 -2.06 -6.70
C GLU A 176 2.07 -1.54 -8.11
N PRO A 177 2.86 -1.89 -9.14
CA PRO A 177 2.48 -1.73 -10.54
C PRO A 177 1.51 -2.87 -10.90
N GLU A 178 0.22 -2.64 -10.71
CA GLU A 178 -0.81 -3.66 -10.88
C GLU A 178 -1.14 -3.87 -12.36
N VAL A 179 -1.07 -5.10 -12.86
CA VAL A 179 -1.64 -5.45 -14.17
C VAL A 179 -3.14 -5.71 -14.00
N ASP A 180 -3.96 -5.02 -14.80
CA ASP A 180 -5.41 -5.22 -14.77
C ASP A 180 -5.76 -6.69 -15.06
N ILE A 181 -6.57 -7.27 -14.20
CA ILE A 181 -6.99 -8.68 -14.34
C ILE A 181 -7.79 -8.95 -15.62
N HIS A 182 -8.38 -7.91 -16.20
CA HIS A 182 -9.15 -7.96 -17.44
C HIS A 182 -8.33 -7.58 -18.69
N SER A 183 -7.01 -7.32 -18.53
CA SER A 183 -6.15 -7.04 -19.67
C SER A 183 -6.12 -8.22 -20.63
N ALA A 184 -6.38 -7.97 -21.91
CA ALA A 184 -6.41 -9.00 -22.96
C ALA A 184 -5.01 -9.60 -23.22
N ASP A 185 -3.96 -8.85 -22.95
CA ASP A 185 -2.56 -9.21 -23.14
C ASP A 185 -1.78 -9.26 -21.81
N LYS A 186 -2.46 -9.72 -20.76
CA LYS A 186 -1.97 -9.77 -19.38
C LYS A 186 -0.59 -10.44 -19.25
N GLU A 187 -0.41 -11.59 -19.88
CA GLU A 187 0.86 -12.33 -19.85
C GLU A 187 2.03 -11.49 -20.37
N LYS A 188 1.82 -10.82 -21.52
CA LYS A 188 2.82 -9.92 -22.08
C LYS A 188 3.08 -8.69 -21.21
N CYS A 189 2.04 -8.14 -20.57
CA CYS A 189 2.20 -7.08 -19.58
C CYS A 189 3.13 -7.51 -18.43
N GLU A 190 2.90 -8.72 -17.91
CA GLU A 190 3.67 -9.26 -16.78
C GLU A 190 5.12 -9.57 -17.17
N GLU A 191 5.38 -10.04 -18.40
CA GLU A 191 6.74 -10.25 -18.92
C GLU A 191 7.53 -8.94 -19.03
N ILE A 192 6.93 -7.89 -19.62
CA ILE A 192 7.55 -6.57 -19.77
C ILE A 192 7.78 -5.98 -18.36
N LEU A 193 6.76 -6.02 -17.50
CA LEU A 193 6.84 -5.51 -16.14
C LEU A 193 7.97 -6.17 -15.35
N LYS A 194 8.08 -7.49 -15.41
CA LYS A 194 9.14 -8.25 -14.76
C LYS A 194 10.51 -7.76 -15.23
N LYS A 195 10.73 -7.65 -16.55
CA LYS A 195 11.98 -7.17 -17.13
C LYS A 195 12.35 -5.78 -16.62
N GLU A 196 11.40 -4.84 -16.64
CA GLU A 196 11.63 -3.46 -16.23
C GLU A 196 11.90 -3.33 -14.71
N ILE A 197 11.19 -4.11 -13.88
CA ILE A 197 11.45 -4.15 -12.43
C ILE A 197 12.88 -4.62 -12.15
N PHE A 198 13.32 -5.74 -12.74
CA PHE A 198 14.68 -6.25 -12.51
C PHE A 198 15.75 -5.29 -13.04
N ALA A 199 15.53 -4.67 -14.20
CA ALA A 199 16.44 -3.67 -14.74
C ALA A 199 16.59 -2.43 -13.85
N ASN A 200 15.54 -2.05 -13.10
CA ASN A 200 15.61 -0.96 -12.14
C ASN A 200 16.19 -1.40 -10.79
N LEU A 201 15.94 -2.62 -10.36
CA LEU A 201 16.58 -3.19 -9.18
C LEU A 201 18.10 -3.28 -9.34
N ASP A 202 18.58 -3.69 -10.51
CA ASP A 202 20.04 -3.82 -10.79
C ASP A 202 20.77 -2.46 -10.76
N LYS A 203 20.04 -1.35 -10.96
CA LYS A 203 20.57 0.01 -10.84
C LYS A 203 20.62 0.53 -9.41
N LEU A 204 19.91 -0.13 -8.49
CA LEU A 204 19.94 0.24 -7.08
C LEU A 204 21.23 -0.27 -6.45
N ASP A 205 21.83 0.59 -5.61
CA ASP A 205 23.09 0.26 -4.93
C ASP A 205 22.89 -1.00 -4.06
N LYS A 206 23.69 -2.05 -4.35
CA LYS A 206 23.43 -3.44 -3.93
C LYS A 206 23.32 -3.67 -2.42
N TYR A 207 23.74 -2.74 -1.58
CA TYR A 207 23.87 -2.97 -0.14
C TYR A 207 22.75 -2.31 0.72
N ALA A 208 22.12 -1.26 0.26
CA ALA A 208 21.16 -0.50 1.08
C ALA A 208 19.68 -0.76 0.77
N LEU A 209 19.35 -1.14 -0.46
CA LEU A 209 17.98 -1.10 -0.96
C LEU A 209 17.31 -2.47 -1.19
N TYR A 210 18.05 -3.49 -1.64
CA TYR A 210 17.48 -4.82 -1.94
C TYR A 210 16.75 -5.47 -0.76
N SER A 211 17.22 -5.20 0.45
CA SER A 211 16.62 -5.75 1.66
C SER A 211 15.34 -5.05 2.08
N LYS A 212 15.05 -3.86 1.52
CA LYS A 212 14.00 -2.95 1.99
C LYS A 212 12.84 -2.77 1.00
N ILE A 213 12.95 -3.22 -0.26
CA ILE A 213 11.85 -3.13 -1.25
C ILE A 213 11.07 -4.43 -1.27
N ARG A 214 9.74 -4.34 -1.16
CA ARG A 214 8.80 -5.45 -1.32
C ARG A 214 7.90 -5.21 -2.51
N PHE A 215 7.64 -6.26 -3.26
CA PHE A 215 6.69 -6.28 -4.35
C PHE A 215 5.38 -6.89 -3.86
N TYR A 216 4.31 -6.12 -3.97
CA TYR A 216 2.97 -6.59 -3.66
C TYR A 216 2.30 -7.07 -4.95
N LYS A 217 1.84 -8.31 -4.90
CA LYS A 217 1.19 -9.12 -5.93
C LYS A 217 2.10 -9.85 -6.91
N SER A 218 1.91 -11.11 -6.80
CA SER A 218 2.38 -12.22 -7.62
C SER A 218 2.83 -11.85 -9.04
N LEU A 219 4.13 -11.84 -9.21
CA LEU A 219 4.64 -12.37 -10.47
C LEU A 219 4.15 -13.83 -10.57
N PRO A 220 3.62 -14.29 -11.70
CA PRO A 220 3.23 -15.68 -11.86
C PRO A 220 4.40 -16.58 -11.49
N LYS A 221 4.05 -17.73 -10.88
CA LYS A 221 5.02 -18.77 -10.54
C LYS A 221 5.66 -19.34 -11.78
#